data_a256faf015852826dceee343ba7774a0
#
_entry.id   a256faf015852826dceee343ba7774a0
#
_cell.length_a   1.000
_cell.length_b   1.000
_cell.length_c   1.000
_cell.angle_alpha   90.00
_cell.angle_beta   90.00
_cell.angle_gamma   90.00
#
_symmetry.space_group_name_H-M   'P 1'
#
loop_
_entity.id
_entity.type
_entity.pdbx_description
1 polymer ?
#
loop_
_entity_poly.entity_id
_entity_poly.type
_entity_poly.pdbx_seq_one_letter_code
_entity_poly.pdbx_strand_id
1 'polypeptide(L)'
;MGSEARAMAKAGPASGAAGYDVERIRADFPILYREVHGKPLVYLDSGASAQKPRSVIEAMDHAYRFEYANVHRGLHHLSNAATENFEAARETVRRFLNAGSAGEIVFTRNATSAINLVANVLGQKEIGEGDEIVLSIMEHHANIVPWHFLRERQGAVLKWLPMSDQGELLIDELDRMITKRTKIVAITHMSNVLGTVNPVKDIIHIAHAKGVPVLIDGSQAVVHMPVDVRDLDADFYVFT
;
A
#
# COMPACT_ATOMS: atom_id res chain seq x y z
N MET A 1 39.72 -0.05 -48.40
CA MET A 1 38.64 0.92 -48.46
C MET A 1 37.55 0.33 -47.54
N GLY A 2 37.42 0.60 -46.34
CA GLY A 2 37.36 1.77 -45.54
C GLY A 2 36.15 1.52 -44.65
N SER A 3 36.37 0.80 -43.46
CA SER A 3 35.30 0.54 -42.50
C SER A 3 35.33 1.66 -41.43
N GLU A 4 34.40 2.55 -41.46
CA GLU A 4 34.21 3.51 -40.39
C GLU A 4 33.39 2.85 -39.25
N ALA A 5 34.11 2.42 -38.22
CA ALA A 5 33.52 2.07 -36.95
C ALA A 5 33.09 3.37 -36.21
N ARG A 6 31.79 3.60 -36.15
CA ARG A 6 31.17 4.71 -35.40
C ARG A 6 31.28 4.39 -33.92
N ALA A 7 32.23 5.01 -33.24
CA ALA A 7 32.36 4.98 -31.79
C ALA A 7 31.14 5.65 -31.15
N MET A 8 30.32 4.88 -30.43
CA MET A 8 29.32 5.39 -29.53
C MET A 8 29.99 6.03 -28.32
N ALA A 9 29.94 7.34 -28.25
CA ALA A 9 30.42 8.09 -27.10
C ALA A 9 29.58 7.69 -25.85
N LYS A 10 30.27 7.15 -24.86
CA LYS A 10 29.73 7.00 -23.51
C LYS A 10 29.52 8.39 -22.94
N ALA A 11 28.29 8.83 -22.78
CA ALA A 11 27.98 9.99 -21.98
C ALA A 11 28.35 9.68 -20.52
N GLY A 12 29.36 10.37 -19.98
CA GLY A 12 29.70 10.29 -18.57
C GLY A 12 28.63 10.96 -17.72
N PRO A 13 28.48 10.59 -16.45
CA PRO A 13 27.47 11.18 -15.58
C PRO A 13 27.76 12.67 -15.34
N ALA A 14 26.72 13.50 -15.48
CA ALA A 14 26.76 14.90 -15.10
C ALA A 14 26.97 15.02 -13.58
N SER A 15 28.03 15.69 -13.17
CA SER A 15 28.35 16.01 -11.78
C SER A 15 27.46 17.16 -11.29
N GLY A 16 26.61 16.90 -10.27
CA GLY A 16 25.91 18.01 -9.59
C GLY A 16 24.61 17.58 -8.89
N ALA A 17 24.74 17.05 -7.73
CA ALA A 17 23.87 16.59 -6.65
C ALA A 17 24.20 15.11 -6.40
N ALA A 18 24.19 14.64 -5.13
CA ALA A 18 24.47 13.24 -4.83
C ALA A 18 23.42 12.38 -5.56
N GLY A 19 23.75 11.94 -6.77
CA GLY A 19 22.84 11.23 -7.65
C GLY A 19 22.41 9.91 -7.03
N TYR A 20 21.17 9.52 -7.28
CA TYR A 20 20.64 8.22 -6.93
C TYR A 20 21.55 7.11 -7.50
N ASP A 21 22.34 6.47 -6.62
CA ASP A 21 23.31 5.45 -6.99
C ASP A 21 22.61 4.09 -7.18
N VAL A 22 22.16 3.87 -8.42
CA VAL A 22 21.41 2.67 -8.79
C VAL A 22 22.24 1.40 -8.55
N GLU A 23 23.53 1.40 -8.87
CA GLU A 23 24.37 0.20 -8.73
C GLU A 23 24.60 -0.15 -7.26
N ARG A 24 24.82 0.83 -6.40
CA ARG A 24 24.91 0.62 -4.95
C ARG A 24 23.62 0.04 -4.39
N ILE A 25 22.45 0.58 -4.79
CA ILE A 25 21.15 0.07 -4.33
C ILE A 25 20.90 -1.34 -4.88
N ARG A 26 21.19 -1.61 -6.15
CA ARG A 26 21.06 -2.95 -6.74
C ARG A 26 21.90 -3.99 -6.02
N ALA A 27 23.05 -3.61 -5.48
CA ALA A 27 23.94 -4.50 -4.73
C ALA A 27 23.28 -5.06 -3.44
N ASP A 28 22.28 -4.38 -2.90
CA ASP A 28 21.54 -4.85 -1.74
C ASP A 28 20.52 -5.97 -2.06
N PHE A 29 20.24 -6.22 -3.35
CA PHE A 29 19.25 -7.20 -3.79
C PHE A 29 19.91 -8.42 -4.45
N PRO A 30 20.17 -9.53 -3.71
CA PRO A 30 20.91 -10.67 -4.22
C PRO A 30 20.35 -11.31 -5.49
N ILE A 31 19.02 -11.30 -5.64
CA ILE A 31 18.35 -11.89 -6.80
C ILE A 31 18.71 -11.19 -8.12
N LEU A 32 19.06 -9.91 -8.09
CA LEU A 32 19.37 -9.13 -9.28
C LEU A 32 20.72 -9.50 -9.92
N TYR A 33 21.56 -10.29 -9.23
CA TYR A 33 22.79 -10.87 -9.78
C TYR A 33 22.56 -12.16 -10.57
N ARG A 34 21.33 -12.64 -10.61
CA ARG A 34 20.98 -13.86 -11.33
C ARG A 34 21.04 -13.63 -12.84
N GLU A 35 21.47 -14.65 -13.56
CA GLU A 35 21.36 -14.70 -15.02
C GLU A 35 20.12 -15.50 -15.45
N VAL A 36 19.51 -15.06 -16.54
CA VAL A 36 18.40 -15.73 -17.22
C VAL A 36 18.75 -15.83 -18.70
N HIS A 37 18.82 -17.05 -19.24
CA HIS A 37 19.24 -17.32 -20.61
C HIS A 37 20.62 -16.72 -20.97
N GLY A 38 21.58 -16.75 -20.02
CA GLY A 38 22.91 -16.22 -20.19
C GLY A 38 23.02 -14.69 -20.25
N LYS A 39 21.99 -13.98 -19.76
CA LYS A 39 21.94 -12.51 -19.66
C LYS A 39 21.61 -12.10 -18.23
N PRO A 40 22.09 -10.94 -17.77
CA PRO A 40 21.68 -10.39 -16.47
C PRO A 40 20.16 -10.28 -16.36
N LEU A 41 19.63 -10.62 -15.17
CA LEU A 41 18.20 -10.50 -14.89
C LEU A 41 17.72 -9.04 -15.04
N VAL A 42 16.69 -8.84 -15.84
CA VAL A 42 15.88 -7.61 -15.88
C VAL A 42 14.54 -7.94 -15.20
N TYR A 43 14.25 -7.27 -14.09
CA TYR A 43 13.01 -7.45 -13.33
C TYR A 43 12.22 -6.14 -13.28
N LEU A 44 11.04 -6.13 -13.90
CA LEU A 44 10.20 -4.93 -14.06
C LEU A 44 8.80 -5.09 -13.41
N ASP A 45 8.63 -6.07 -12.53
CA ASP A 45 7.34 -6.41 -11.94
C ASP A 45 7.30 -6.17 -10.41
N SER A 46 8.04 -5.16 -9.93
CA SER A 46 8.07 -4.81 -8.49
C SER A 46 6.71 -4.32 -7.97
N GLY A 47 5.84 -3.81 -8.86
CA GLY A 47 4.48 -3.41 -8.51
C GLY A 47 3.60 -4.57 -8.06
N ALA A 48 3.83 -5.77 -8.60
CA ALA A 48 3.13 -6.98 -8.20
C ALA A 48 3.87 -7.73 -7.08
N SER A 49 5.21 -7.75 -7.11
CA SER A 49 6.02 -8.53 -6.18
C SER A 49 7.41 -7.92 -5.99
N ALA A 50 7.57 -7.08 -4.97
CA ALA A 50 8.84 -6.43 -4.67
C ALA A 50 9.93 -7.45 -4.25
N GLN A 51 11.11 -7.34 -4.83
CA GLN A 51 12.26 -8.13 -4.43
C GLN A 51 12.76 -7.74 -3.03
N LYS A 52 13.40 -8.68 -2.33
CA LYS A 52 13.82 -8.48 -0.95
C LYS A 52 15.29 -8.10 -0.88
N PRO A 53 15.64 -7.02 -0.18
CA PRO A 53 17.03 -6.70 0.08
C PRO A 53 17.65 -7.71 1.05
N ARG A 54 18.99 -7.80 1.02
CA ARG A 54 19.79 -8.68 1.89
C ARG A 54 19.42 -8.51 3.36
N SER A 55 19.26 -7.28 3.83
CA SER A 55 18.90 -6.98 5.22
C SER A 55 17.58 -7.64 5.67
N VAL A 56 16.58 -7.70 4.80
CA VAL A 56 15.30 -8.37 5.10
C VAL A 56 15.47 -9.88 5.14
N ILE A 57 16.22 -10.45 4.17
CA ILE A 57 16.49 -11.89 4.11
C ILE A 57 17.25 -12.34 5.37
N GLU A 58 18.31 -11.62 5.74
CA GLU A 58 19.13 -11.92 6.93
C GLU A 58 18.36 -11.74 8.23
N ALA A 59 17.52 -10.72 8.36
CA ALA A 59 16.67 -10.54 9.53
C ALA A 59 15.66 -11.70 9.73
N MET A 60 15.06 -12.18 8.62
CA MET A 60 14.18 -13.35 8.68
C MET A 60 14.94 -14.63 9.06
N ASP A 61 16.10 -14.88 8.46
CA ASP A 61 16.94 -16.03 8.77
C ASP A 61 17.39 -16.00 10.24
N HIS A 62 17.83 -14.84 10.73
CA HIS A 62 18.21 -14.64 12.12
C HIS A 62 17.05 -14.93 13.09
N ALA A 63 15.87 -14.38 12.81
CA ALA A 63 14.69 -14.60 13.64
C ALA A 63 14.34 -16.09 13.76
N TYR A 64 14.36 -16.82 12.63
CA TYR A 64 14.07 -18.27 12.66
C TYR A 64 15.14 -19.08 13.36
N ARG A 65 16.42 -18.72 13.24
CA ARG A 65 17.52 -19.49 13.85
C ARG A 65 17.68 -19.25 15.33
N PHE A 66 17.38 -18.03 15.83
CA PHE A 66 17.81 -17.61 17.15
C PHE A 66 16.71 -17.04 18.05
N GLU A 67 15.58 -16.56 17.51
CA GLU A 67 14.62 -15.76 18.28
C GLU A 67 13.16 -16.22 18.13
N TYR A 68 12.91 -17.27 17.36
CA TYR A 68 11.54 -17.68 17.04
C TYR A 68 10.80 -18.24 18.25
N ALA A 69 9.78 -17.54 18.70
CA ALA A 69 8.84 -17.97 19.75
C ALA A 69 7.49 -17.25 19.62
N ASN A 70 6.50 -17.69 20.41
CA ASN A 70 5.23 -16.98 20.53
C ASN A 70 5.43 -15.60 21.16
N VAL A 71 4.88 -14.58 20.50
CA VAL A 71 4.84 -13.21 21.03
C VAL A 71 3.77 -13.08 22.13
N HIS A 72 4.00 -12.19 23.13
CA HIS A 72 3.08 -11.78 24.20
C HIS A 72 2.64 -12.85 25.20
N ARG A 73 2.97 -14.13 25.05
CA ARG A 73 2.42 -15.20 25.89
C ARG A 73 3.42 -16.07 26.62
N GLY A 74 4.69 -15.95 26.33
CA GLY A 74 5.73 -16.75 27.00
C GLY A 74 6.39 -15.98 28.12
N LEU A 75 6.82 -16.68 29.16
CA LEU A 75 7.59 -16.14 30.27
C LEU A 75 9.07 -16.50 30.20
N HIS A 76 9.55 -16.89 29.03
CA HIS A 76 10.92 -17.31 28.77
C HIS A 76 11.64 -16.35 27.81
N HIS A 77 12.97 -16.41 27.82
CA HIS A 77 13.84 -15.49 27.08
C HIS A 77 13.46 -15.29 25.61
N LEU A 78 13.23 -16.39 24.85
CA LEU A 78 12.89 -16.28 23.42
C LEU A 78 11.55 -15.58 23.18
N SER A 79 10.55 -15.80 24.04
CA SER A 79 9.25 -15.11 23.90
C SER A 79 9.37 -13.63 24.20
N ASN A 80 10.20 -13.24 25.16
CA ASN A 80 10.45 -11.83 25.44
C ASN A 80 11.17 -11.16 24.26
N ALA A 81 12.24 -11.76 23.74
CA ALA A 81 12.97 -11.24 22.58
C ALA A 81 12.06 -11.12 21.33
N ALA A 82 11.26 -12.16 21.03
CA ALA A 82 10.31 -12.13 19.92
C ALA A 82 9.25 -11.02 20.11
N THR A 83 8.77 -10.79 21.33
CA THR A 83 7.81 -9.73 21.65
C THR A 83 8.43 -8.34 21.49
N GLU A 84 9.64 -8.13 21.99
CA GLU A 84 10.37 -6.87 21.87
C GLU A 84 10.59 -6.51 20.39
N ASN A 85 11.04 -7.48 19.58
CA ASN A 85 11.25 -7.28 18.14
C ASN A 85 9.94 -6.98 17.39
N PHE A 86 8.85 -7.67 17.75
CA PHE A 86 7.53 -7.45 17.14
C PHE A 86 6.99 -6.04 17.45
N GLU A 87 7.09 -5.60 18.70
CA GLU A 87 6.64 -4.25 19.08
C GLU A 87 7.58 -3.15 18.56
N ALA A 88 8.87 -3.41 18.44
CA ALA A 88 9.81 -2.50 17.79
C ALA A 88 9.50 -2.32 16.29
N ALA A 89 9.10 -3.40 15.59
CA ALA A 89 8.64 -3.32 14.22
C ALA A 89 7.35 -2.49 14.11
N ARG A 90 6.40 -2.68 15.03
CA ARG A 90 5.15 -1.88 15.10
C ARG A 90 5.45 -0.39 15.28
N GLU A 91 6.35 -0.05 16.17
CA GLU A 91 6.76 1.34 16.40
C GLU A 91 7.51 1.92 15.19
N THR A 92 8.26 1.10 14.46
CA THR A 92 8.90 1.52 13.20
C THR A 92 7.86 1.88 12.14
N VAL A 93 6.83 1.06 11.96
CA VAL A 93 5.71 1.34 11.04
C VAL A 93 4.93 2.58 11.48
N ARG A 94 4.66 2.72 12.80
CA ARG A 94 4.01 3.92 13.35
C ARG A 94 4.76 5.20 12.95
N ARG A 95 6.08 5.22 13.13
CA ARG A 95 6.91 6.38 12.76
C ARG A 95 6.97 6.61 11.26
N PHE A 96 7.05 5.54 10.48
CA PHE A 96 7.10 5.60 9.02
C PHE A 96 5.86 6.27 8.42
N LEU A 97 4.67 6.03 9.00
CA LEU A 97 3.41 6.61 8.58
C LEU A 97 3.00 7.86 9.37
N ASN A 98 3.78 8.27 10.37
CA ASN A 98 3.42 9.29 11.35
C ASN A 98 2.09 9.03 12.08
N ALA A 99 1.75 7.75 12.33
CA ALA A 99 0.53 7.41 13.08
C ALA A 99 0.61 7.91 14.54
N GLY A 100 -0.53 8.19 15.15
CA GLY A 100 -0.64 8.79 16.47
C GLY A 100 -0.13 7.87 17.59
N SER A 101 -0.41 6.58 17.50
CA SER A 101 0.06 5.58 18.47
C SER A 101 0.37 4.23 17.81
N ALA A 102 1.20 3.40 18.47
CA ALA A 102 1.47 2.04 18.02
C ALA A 102 0.20 1.16 18.02
N GLY A 103 -0.79 1.49 18.86
CA GLY A 103 -2.09 0.80 18.89
C GLY A 103 -2.93 0.95 17.62
N GLU A 104 -2.63 1.95 16.78
CA GLU A 104 -3.29 2.14 15.48
C GLU A 104 -2.71 1.22 14.39
N ILE A 105 -1.56 0.58 14.63
CA ILE A 105 -0.91 -0.30 13.66
C ILE A 105 -1.42 -1.73 13.85
N VAL A 106 -2.10 -2.26 12.86
CA VAL A 106 -2.63 -3.62 12.83
C VAL A 106 -1.92 -4.43 11.76
N PHE A 107 -1.12 -5.42 12.17
CA PHE A 107 -0.48 -6.33 11.24
C PHE A 107 -1.45 -7.37 10.70
N THR A 108 -1.49 -7.51 9.39
CA THR A 108 -2.23 -8.54 8.66
C THR A 108 -1.30 -9.28 7.71
N ARG A 109 -1.81 -10.27 6.99
CA ARG A 109 -0.96 -11.02 6.03
C ARG A 109 -0.64 -10.22 4.76
N ASN A 110 -1.48 -9.29 4.38
CA ASN A 110 -1.38 -8.44 3.19
C ASN A 110 -2.52 -7.41 3.17
N ALA A 111 -2.48 -6.45 2.23
CA ALA A 111 -3.52 -5.44 2.06
C ALA A 111 -4.92 -6.06 1.83
N THR A 112 -5.02 -7.13 1.05
CA THR A 112 -6.31 -7.85 0.85
C THR A 112 -6.92 -8.29 2.17
N SER A 113 -6.11 -8.86 3.08
CA SER A 113 -6.59 -9.26 4.42
C SER A 113 -6.99 -8.06 5.27
N ALA A 114 -6.27 -6.94 5.16
CA ALA A 114 -6.59 -5.71 5.89
C ALA A 114 -7.91 -5.10 5.42
N ILE A 115 -8.14 -4.99 4.12
CA ILE A 115 -9.39 -4.47 3.55
C ILE A 115 -10.56 -5.39 3.91
N ASN A 116 -10.37 -6.72 3.82
CA ASN A 116 -11.40 -7.68 4.25
C ASN A 116 -11.72 -7.55 5.75
N LEU A 117 -10.73 -7.27 6.59
CA LEU A 117 -10.97 -7.04 8.03
C LEU A 117 -11.89 -5.84 8.23
N VAL A 118 -11.59 -4.69 7.59
CA VAL A 118 -12.43 -3.49 7.68
C VAL A 118 -13.83 -3.77 7.13
N ALA A 119 -13.93 -4.36 5.93
CA ALA A 119 -15.22 -4.67 5.31
C ALA A 119 -16.07 -5.61 6.17
N ASN A 120 -15.47 -6.64 6.77
CA ASN A 120 -16.22 -7.56 7.64
C ASN A 120 -16.69 -6.88 8.94
N VAL A 121 -15.84 -6.05 9.58
CA VAL A 121 -16.21 -5.36 10.83
C VAL A 121 -17.30 -4.35 10.58
N LEU A 122 -17.18 -3.50 9.56
CA LEU A 122 -18.20 -2.52 9.19
C LEU A 122 -19.48 -3.19 8.67
N GLY A 123 -19.32 -4.23 7.83
CA GLY A 123 -20.46 -4.98 7.30
C GLY A 123 -21.32 -5.62 8.37
N GLN A 124 -20.72 -6.06 9.48
CA GLN A 124 -21.48 -6.65 10.59
C GLN A 124 -22.19 -5.63 11.47
N LYS A 125 -21.67 -4.40 11.56
CA LYS A 125 -22.13 -3.41 12.53
C LYS A 125 -22.93 -2.27 11.91
N GLU A 126 -22.53 -1.81 10.73
CA GLU A 126 -22.91 -0.50 10.19
C GLU A 126 -23.59 -0.57 8.82
N ILE A 127 -23.45 -1.70 8.08
CA ILE A 127 -23.89 -1.80 6.68
C ILE A 127 -25.03 -2.81 6.56
N GLY A 128 -26.17 -2.36 6.06
CA GLY A 128 -27.36 -3.16 5.81
C GLY A 128 -27.93 -2.95 4.40
N GLU A 129 -29.16 -3.43 4.21
CA GLU A 129 -29.85 -3.32 2.91
C GLU A 129 -30.02 -1.87 2.46
N GLY A 130 -29.55 -1.59 1.24
CA GLY A 130 -29.60 -0.29 0.60
C GLY A 130 -28.63 0.74 1.17
N ASP A 131 -27.79 0.41 2.16
CA ASP A 131 -26.67 1.27 2.55
C ASP A 131 -25.62 1.32 1.43
N GLU A 132 -24.97 2.45 1.29
CA GLU A 132 -24.13 2.74 0.13
C GLU A 132 -22.63 2.67 0.50
N ILE A 133 -21.85 2.14 -0.42
CA ILE A 133 -20.38 2.07 -0.36
C ILE A 133 -19.87 2.77 -1.63
N VAL A 134 -19.04 3.80 -1.49
CA VAL A 134 -18.46 4.50 -2.63
C VAL A 134 -17.06 3.98 -2.89
N LEU A 135 -16.84 3.51 -4.11
CA LEU A 135 -15.56 3.05 -4.64
C LEU A 135 -15.18 3.88 -5.87
N SER A 136 -13.92 3.85 -6.30
CA SER A 136 -13.58 4.36 -7.64
C SER A 136 -13.51 3.25 -8.68
N ILE A 137 -13.59 3.64 -9.96
CA ILE A 137 -13.45 2.67 -11.06
C ILE A 137 -11.99 2.25 -11.29
N MET A 138 -11.01 2.86 -10.61
CA MET A 138 -9.58 2.52 -10.74
C MET A 138 -9.06 1.65 -9.60
N GLU A 139 -9.94 1.10 -8.75
CA GLU A 139 -9.54 0.27 -7.62
C GLU A 139 -8.89 -1.05 -8.05
N HIS A 140 -7.91 -1.50 -7.27
CA HIS A 140 -7.44 -2.88 -7.33
C HIS A 140 -8.55 -3.83 -6.83
N HIS A 141 -8.62 -5.04 -7.38
CA HIS A 141 -9.63 -6.04 -6.98
C HIS A 141 -9.69 -6.29 -5.46
N ALA A 142 -8.58 -6.16 -4.75
CA ALA A 142 -8.54 -6.28 -3.29
C ALA A 142 -9.46 -5.26 -2.59
N ASN A 143 -9.63 -4.07 -3.19
CA ASN A 143 -10.54 -3.02 -2.70
C ASN A 143 -11.88 -2.97 -3.47
N ILE A 144 -12.22 -4.03 -4.18
CA ILE A 144 -13.52 -4.19 -4.85
C ILE A 144 -14.28 -5.38 -4.28
N VAL A 145 -13.65 -6.55 -4.30
CA VAL A 145 -14.33 -7.83 -4.01
C VAL A 145 -14.93 -7.92 -2.60
N PRO A 146 -14.28 -7.45 -1.52
CA PRO A 146 -14.88 -7.48 -0.18
C PRO A 146 -16.20 -6.71 -0.08
N TRP A 147 -16.30 -5.58 -0.80
CA TRP A 147 -17.52 -4.77 -0.84
C TRP A 147 -18.63 -5.42 -1.67
N HIS A 148 -18.27 -6.14 -2.75
CA HIS A 148 -19.23 -6.97 -3.49
C HIS A 148 -19.84 -8.05 -2.61
N PHE A 149 -19.10 -8.65 -1.69
CA PHE A 149 -19.67 -9.62 -0.75
C PHE A 149 -20.71 -8.98 0.19
N LEU A 150 -20.52 -7.72 0.59
CA LEU A 150 -21.54 -7.00 1.36
C LEU A 150 -22.78 -6.71 0.52
N ARG A 151 -22.60 -6.34 -0.76
CA ARG A 151 -23.72 -6.19 -1.70
C ARG A 151 -24.53 -7.49 -1.81
N GLU A 152 -23.87 -8.61 -2.00
CA GLU A 152 -24.55 -9.91 -2.19
C GLU A 152 -25.19 -10.45 -0.92
N ARG A 153 -24.55 -10.27 0.22
CA ARG A 153 -24.98 -10.87 1.48
C ARG A 153 -25.94 -10.00 2.27
N GLN A 154 -25.84 -8.68 2.14
CA GLN A 154 -26.53 -7.72 2.98
C GLN A 154 -27.36 -6.70 2.19
N GLY A 155 -27.31 -6.74 0.86
CA GLY A 155 -28.05 -5.81 0.00
C GLY A 155 -27.44 -4.40 -0.05
N ALA A 156 -26.17 -4.23 0.29
CA ALA A 156 -25.47 -2.95 0.14
C ALA A 156 -25.41 -2.51 -1.34
N VAL A 157 -25.37 -1.21 -1.57
CA VAL A 157 -25.31 -0.60 -2.90
C VAL A 157 -23.89 -0.08 -3.19
N LEU A 158 -23.23 -0.56 -4.22
CA LEU A 158 -21.94 -0.04 -4.65
C LEU A 158 -22.11 1.11 -5.61
N LYS A 159 -21.51 2.25 -5.29
CA LYS A 159 -21.43 3.43 -6.15
C LYS A 159 -20.00 3.61 -6.66
N TRP A 160 -19.85 3.99 -7.90
CA TRP A 160 -18.56 4.05 -8.57
C TRP A 160 -18.24 5.49 -8.95
N LEU A 161 -17.24 6.07 -8.27
CA LEU A 161 -16.70 7.38 -8.62
C LEU A 161 -16.00 7.28 -9.98
N PRO A 162 -16.45 8.02 -10.99
CA PRO A 162 -15.88 7.96 -12.32
C PRO A 162 -14.51 8.63 -12.41
N MET A 163 -13.80 8.36 -13.50
CA MET A 163 -12.57 9.07 -13.87
C MET A 163 -12.70 9.67 -15.27
N SER A 164 -11.86 10.66 -15.55
CA SER A 164 -11.72 11.27 -16.86
C SER A 164 -10.94 10.36 -17.83
N ASP A 165 -10.94 10.72 -19.13
CA ASP A 165 -10.11 10.06 -20.14
C ASP A 165 -8.60 10.27 -19.89
N GLN A 166 -8.22 11.23 -19.04
CA GLN A 166 -6.85 11.47 -18.59
C GLN A 166 -6.45 10.57 -17.41
N GLY A 167 -7.37 9.76 -16.88
CA GLY A 167 -7.12 8.85 -15.77
C GLY A 167 -7.15 9.54 -14.40
N GLU A 168 -7.86 10.66 -14.25
CA GLU A 168 -8.05 11.40 -13.01
C GLU A 168 -9.47 11.19 -12.47
N LEU A 169 -9.61 10.99 -11.15
CA LEU A 169 -10.92 10.86 -10.51
C LEU A 169 -11.72 12.18 -10.60
N LEU A 170 -12.99 12.08 -10.95
CA LEU A 170 -13.90 13.23 -10.99
C LEU A 170 -14.42 13.55 -9.57
N ILE A 171 -13.55 14.08 -8.72
CA ILE A 171 -13.85 14.30 -7.29
C ILE A 171 -15.00 15.27 -7.05
N ASP A 172 -15.29 16.16 -7.99
CA ASP A 172 -16.47 17.06 -7.94
C ASP A 172 -17.81 16.29 -7.91
N GLU A 173 -17.82 15.05 -8.43
CA GLU A 173 -18.99 14.18 -8.36
C GLU A 173 -19.15 13.53 -6.98
N LEU A 174 -18.06 13.37 -6.21
CA LEU A 174 -18.07 12.67 -4.93
C LEU A 174 -19.05 13.31 -3.93
N ASP A 175 -19.08 14.63 -3.87
CA ASP A 175 -19.99 15.32 -2.97
C ASP A 175 -21.47 14.97 -3.23
N ARG A 176 -21.85 14.86 -4.50
CA ARG A 176 -23.22 14.48 -4.89
C ARG A 176 -23.50 12.98 -4.67
N MET A 177 -22.46 12.15 -4.77
CA MET A 177 -22.57 10.70 -4.60
C MET A 177 -22.76 10.29 -3.16
N ILE A 178 -22.18 11.02 -2.20
CA ILE A 178 -22.31 10.75 -0.77
C ILE A 178 -23.68 11.21 -0.28
N THR A 179 -24.48 10.27 0.22
CA THR A 179 -25.81 10.51 0.79
C THR A 179 -25.85 10.10 2.25
N LYS A 180 -27.01 10.27 2.91
CA LYS A 180 -27.25 9.81 4.29
C LYS A 180 -27.16 8.28 4.45
N ARG A 181 -27.18 7.53 3.34
CA ARG A 181 -27.03 6.07 3.32
C ARG A 181 -25.59 5.61 3.09
N THR A 182 -24.69 6.52 2.72
CA THR A 182 -23.30 6.19 2.50
C THR A 182 -22.61 5.88 3.83
N LYS A 183 -21.99 4.69 3.93
CA LYS A 183 -21.36 4.17 5.14
C LYS A 183 -19.84 4.22 5.09
N ILE A 184 -19.26 4.19 3.89
CA ILE A 184 -17.81 4.29 3.70
C ILE A 184 -17.50 4.75 2.28
N VAL A 185 -16.40 5.48 2.14
CA VAL A 185 -15.69 5.72 0.88
C VAL A 185 -14.40 4.92 0.92
N ALA A 186 -14.11 4.09 -0.10
CA ALA A 186 -12.91 3.28 -0.15
C ALA A 186 -12.19 3.49 -1.49
N ILE A 187 -11.04 4.19 -1.46
CA ILE A 187 -10.36 4.74 -2.64
C ILE A 187 -8.87 4.42 -2.61
N THR A 188 -8.29 4.09 -3.76
CA THR A 188 -6.84 3.95 -3.92
C THR A 188 -6.13 5.29 -3.86
N HIS A 189 -4.99 5.38 -3.14
CA HIS A 189 -4.15 6.58 -3.09
C HIS A 189 -3.37 6.77 -4.39
N MET A 190 -2.79 5.68 -4.90
CA MET A 190 -2.09 5.66 -6.19
C MET A 190 -2.52 4.42 -6.98
N SER A 191 -2.94 4.62 -8.22
CA SER A 191 -3.34 3.52 -9.09
C SER A 191 -2.16 2.62 -9.44
N ASN A 192 -2.31 1.32 -9.25
CA ASN A 192 -1.32 0.33 -9.66
C ASN A 192 -1.24 0.14 -11.18
N VAL A 193 -2.22 0.64 -11.94
CA VAL A 193 -2.28 0.51 -13.40
C VAL A 193 -1.83 1.81 -14.06
N LEU A 194 -2.38 2.95 -13.64
CA LEU A 194 -2.16 4.25 -14.26
C LEU A 194 -1.00 5.03 -13.64
N GLY A 195 -0.66 4.74 -12.38
CA GLY A 195 0.28 5.55 -11.59
C GLY A 195 -0.29 6.90 -11.15
N THR A 196 -1.55 7.18 -11.46
CA THR A 196 -2.25 8.39 -11.00
C THR A 196 -2.27 8.45 -9.48
N VAL A 197 -1.82 9.58 -8.92
CA VAL A 197 -1.92 9.89 -7.49
C VAL A 197 -3.23 10.65 -7.28
N ASN A 198 -4.13 10.06 -6.52
CA ASN A 198 -5.42 10.64 -6.22
C ASN A 198 -5.32 11.69 -5.10
N PRO A 199 -6.10 12.78 -5.13
CA PRO A 199 -6.13 13.81 -4.10
C PRO A 199 -6.90 13.31 -2.87
N VAL A 200 -6.36 12.29 -2.18
CA VAL A 200 -7.07 11.59 -1.09
C VAL A 200 -7.39 12.50 0.09
N LYS A 201 -6.61 13.56 0.33
CA LYS A 201 -6.90 14.54 1.38
C LYS A 201 -8.19 15.28 1.10
N ASP A 202 -8.44 15.68 -0.14
CA ASP A 202 -9.68 16.34 -0.55
C ASP A 202 -10.86 15.36 -0.50
N ILE A 203 -10.65 14.12 -0.93
CA ILE A 203 -11.66 13.04 -0.85
C ILE A 203 -12.08 12.79 0.60
N ILE A 204 -11.11 12.70 1.53
CA ILE A 204 -11.35 12.55 2.96
C ILE A 204 -12.13 13.74 3.51
N HIS A 205 -11.71 14.95 3.18
CA HIS A 205 -12.39 16.17 3.61
C HIS A 205 -13.86 16.21 3.17
N ILE A 206 -14.15 15.87 1.90
CA ILE A 206 -15.52 15.80 1.36
C ILE A 206 -16.34 14.74 2.11
N ALA A 207 -15.79 13.56 2.37
CA ALA A 207 -16.49 12.49 3.07
C ALA A 207 -16.75 12.83 4.53
N HIS A 208 -15.74 13.34 5.24
CA HIS A 208 -15.85 13.75 6.65
C HIS A 208 -16.82 14.91 6.87
N ALA A 209 -16.94 15.84 5.92
CA ALA A 209 -17.97 16.90 5.98
C ALA A 209 -19.40 16.33 6.02
N LYS A 210 -19.59 15.08 5.62
CA LYS A 210 -20.87 14.35 5.66
C LYS A 210 -20.90 13.24 6.71
N GLY A 211 -19.86 13.13 7.56
CA GLY A 211 -19.75 12.14 8.62
C GLY A 211 -19.50 10.71 8.11
N VAL A 212 -18.90 10.56 6.92
CA VAL A 212 -18.62 9.26 6.29
C VAL A 212 -17.14 8.91 6.45
N PRO A 213 -16.81 7.75 7.03
CA PRO A 213 -15.41 7.30 7.16
C PRO A 213 -14.81 6.92 5.81
N VAL A 214 -13.47 7.00 5.75
CA VAL A 214 -12.70 6.75 4.53
C VAL A 214 -11.64 5.68 4.73
N LEU A 215 -11.63 4.68 3.86
CA LEU A 215 -10.53 3.73 3.69
C LEU A 215 -9.69 4.12 2.49
N ILE A 216 -8.39 4.24 2.71
CA ILE A 216 -7.42 4.50 1.64
C ILE A 216 -6.56 3.25 1.40
N ASP A 217 -6.57 2.74 0.17
CA ASP A 217 -5.60 1.74 -0.28
C ASP A 217 -4.31 2.44 -0.73
N GLY A 218 -3.32 2.44 0.15
CA GLY A 218 -2.01 3.04 -0.05
C GLY A 218 -0.94 2.07 -0.55
N SER A 219 -1.30 0.89 -1.03
CA SER A 219 -0.33 -0.17 -1.41
C SER A 219 0.74 0.30 -2.40
N GLN A 220 0.38 1.14 -3.36
CA GLN A 220 1.35 1.75 -4.26
C GLN A 220 1.94 3.05 -3.72
N ALA A 221 1.15 3.89 -3.07
CA ALA A 221 1.60 5.21 -2.63
C ALA A 221 2.74 5.11 -1.60
N VAL A 222 2.62 4.22 -0.60
CA VAL A 222 3.56 4.11 0.51
C VAL A 222 4.99 3.72 0.09
N VAL A 223 5.15 3.08 -1.06
CA VAL A 223 6.47 2.69 -1.61
C VAL A 223 7.07 3.76 -2.53
N HIS A 224 6.26 4.72 -3.00
CA HIS A 224 6.68 5.71 -3.97
C HIS A 224 6.77 7.13 -3.41
N MET A 225 6.04 7.42 -2.32
CA MET A 225 5.98 8.77 -1.73
C MET A 225 5.85 8.71 -0.21
N PRO A 226 6.31 9.74 0.51
CA PRO A 226 6.04 9.87 1.93
C PRO A 226 4.53 9.97 2.21
N VAL A 227 4.06 9.27 3.22
CA VAL A 227 2.67 9.29 3.65
C VAL A 227 2.61 9.70 5.12
N ASP A 228 1.78 10.69 5.43
CA ASP A 228 1.47 11.15 6.78
C ASP A 228 -0.03 10.92 7.04
N VAL A 229 -0.34 9.82 7.75
CA VAL A 229 -1.75 9.43 7.97
C VAL A 229 -2.49 10.40 8.89
N ARG A 230 -1.77 11.16 9.73
CA ARG A 230 -2.37 12.19 10.59
C ARG A 230 -2.72 13.45 9.80
N ASP A 231 -1.85 13.85 8.85
CA ASP A 231 -2.14 14.99 7.96
C ASP A 231 -3.27 14.65 6.98
N LEU A 232 -3.37 13.39 6.56
CA LEU A 232 -4.46 12.91 5.71
C LEU A 232 -5.78 12.81 6.46
N ASP A 233 -5.75 12.54 7.77
CA ASP A 233 -6.93 12.26 8.61
C ASP A 233 -7.76 11.07 8.12
N ALA A 234 -7.09 10.02 7.60
CA ALA A 234 -7.77 8.82 7.11
C ALA A 234 -8.20 7.92 8.28
N ASP A 235 -9.44 7.40 8.22
CA ASP A 235 -9.95 6.45 9.24
C ASP A 235 -9.26 5.08 9.13
N PHE A 236 -9.00 4.66 7.89
CA PHE A 236 -8.27 3.43 7.59
C PHE A 236 -7.27 3.69 6.46
N TYR A 237 -6.01 3.39 6.70
CA TYR A 237 -4.97 3.42 5.69
C TYR A 237 -4.34 2.04 5.56
N VAL A 238 -4.52 1.40 4.40
CA VAL A 238 -4.10 0.01 4.18
C VAL A 238 -2.95 -0.03 3.18
N PHE A 239 -1.95 -0.88 3.44
CA PHE A 239 -0.83 -1.09 2.52
C PHE A 239 -0.20 -2.48 2.71
N THR A 240 0.76 -2.83 1.87
CA THR A 240 1.45 -4.12 1.88
C THR A 240 2.94 -3.97 1.59
#